data_7587b19efd9abea098de5368b48bd8fc
#
_entry.id   7587b19efd9abea098de5368b48bd8fc
#
_cell.length_a   1.000
_cell.length_b   1.000
_cell.length_c   1.000
_cell.angle_alpha   90.00
_cell.angle_beta   90.00
_cell.angle_gamma   90.00
#
_symmetry.space_group_name_H-M   'P 1'
#
loop_
_entity.id
_entity.type
_entity.pdbx_description
1 polymer ?
#
loop_
_entity_poly.entity_id
_entity_poly.type
_entity_poly.pdbx_seq_one_letter_code
_entity_poly.pdbx_strand_id
1 'polypeptide(L)'
;MDIQMIQLTNLSKSFGGQTLFQDVNLKLSPGQKIGLVGRNGSGKSTLFKIILGEESYDSGDVSIPKNYMIGTLKQHLVFTEPTVREECALVLPEDEQWNFYKIEKLLFGLGFTAEDLDKDPMSFSGGYQIRINLVKLLATEPNMLLLDEPTNYLDLPSLRWLKGFIKEFEGEVILITHDRDFMDSVTTHTMGIQRKGLRL
;
A
#
# COMPACT_ATOMS: atom_id res chain seq x y z
N MET A 1 19.09 -20.18 -5.29
CA MET A 1 19.28 -18.72 -5.28
C MET A 1 18.14 -18.15 -4.48
N ASP A 2 18.43 -17.45 -3.41
CA ASP A 2 17.37 -16.77 -2.66
C ASP A 2 16.83 -15.63 -3.50
N ILE A 3 15.50 -15.64 -3.69
CA ILE A 3 14.80 -14.54 -4.36
C ILE A 3 14.90 -13.34 -3.43
N GLN A 4 15.54 -12.27 -3.90
CA GLN A 4 15.75 -11.05 -3.10
C GLN A 4 14.74 -9.95 -3.42
N MET A 5 13.86 -10.16 -4.40
CA MET A 5 12.90 -9.16 -4.90
C MET A 5 11.67 -9.83 -5.50
N ILE A 6 10.57 -9.09 -5.57
CA ILE A 6 9.35 -9.57 -6.23
C ILE A 6 9.59 -9.66 -7.74
N GLN A 7 9.20 -10.80 -8.31
CA GLN A 7 9.30 -11.04 -9.74
C GLN A 7 8.02 -11.69 -10.27
N LEU A 8 7.50 -11.16 -11.36
CA LEU A 8 6.45 -11.77 -12.18
C LEU A 8 7.11 -12.28 -13.46
N THR A 9 6.83 -13.55 -13.83
CA THR A 9 7.42 -14.17 -15.02
C THR A 9 6.32 -14.75 -15.89
N ASN A 10 6.19 -14.24 -17.12
CA ASN A 10 5.20 -14.67 -18.13
C ASN A 10 3.76 -14.72 -17.58
N LEU A 11 3.43 -13.76 -16.70
CA LEU A 11 2.14 -13.70 -16.04
C LEU A 11 1.02 -13.40 -17.04
N SER A 12 -0.01 -14.25 -17.06
CA SER A 12 -1.22 -14.01 -17.85
C SER A 12 -2.47 -14.14 -16.99
N LYS A 13 -3.45 -13.26 -17.26
CA LYS A 13 -4.74 -13.24 -16.56
C LYS A 13 -5.84 -12.75 -17.48
N SER A 14 -6.97 -13.48 -17.46
CA SER A 14 -8.19 -13.14 -18.19
C SER A 14 -9.41 -13.28 -17.30
N PHE A 15 -10.47 -12.53 -17.61
CA PHE A 15 -11.80 -12.68 -17.01
C PHE A 15 -12.85 -12.72 -18.13
N GLY A 16 -13.67 -13.79 -18.17
CA GLY A 16 -14.84 -13.87 -19.05
C GLY A 16 -14.53 -13.55 -20.52
N GLY A 17 -13.36 -13.95 -21.04
CA GLY A 17 -12.93 -13.66 -22.42
C GLY A 17 -12.17 -12.35 -22.61
N GLN A 18 -12.09 -11.48 -21.60
CA GLN A 18 -11.26 -10.27 -21.61
C GLN A 18 -9.89 -10.59 -21.02
N THR A 19 -8.85 -10.55 -21.86
CA THR A 19 -7.46 -10.66 -21.40
C THR A 19 -7.01 -9.34 -20.79
N LEU A 20 -6.58 -9.36 -19.52
CA LEU A 20 -5.98 -8.21 -18.83
C LEU A 20 -4.47 -8.18 -19.00
N PHE A 21 -3.81 -9.32 -18.80
CA PHE A 21 -2.36 -9.50 -18.91
C PHE A 21 -2.05 -10.67 -19.82
N GLN A 22 -0.99 -10.54 -20.60
CA GLN A 22 -0.49 -11.60 -21.47
C GLN A 22 1.04 -11.59 -21.45
N ASP A 23 1.64 -12.68 -20.95
CA ASP A 23 3.08 -12.91 -20.86
C ASP A 23 3.85 -11.74 -20.21
N VAL A 24 3.27 -11.18 -19.15
CA VAL A 24 3.82 -10.02 -18.45
C VAL A 24 5.03 -10.43 -17.61
N ASN A 25 6.10 -9.67 -17.76
CA ASN A 25 7.30 -9.79 -16.93
C ASN A 25 7.53 -8.50 -16.16
N LEU A 26 7.74 -8.60 -14.85
CA LEU A 26 8.06 -7.49 -13.97
C LEU A 26 9.09 -7.96 -12.96
N LYS A 27 10.10 -7.13 -12.73
CA LYS A 27 11.07 -7.31 -11.68
C LYS A 27 11.20 -6.00 -10.92
N LEU A 28 10.91 -6.03 -9.63
CA LEU A 28 11.03 -4.86 -8.77
C LEU A 28 12.43 -4.83 -8.17
N SER A 29 13.13 -3.70 -8.32
CA SER A 29 14.43 -3.50 -7.67
C SER A 29 14.25 -2.86 -6.30
N PRO A 30 15.14 -3.16 -5.34
CA PRO A 30 15.08 -2.56 -4.00
C PRO A 30 14.94 -1.04 -4.03
N GLY A 31 14.03 -0.51 -3.21
CA GLY A 31 13.79 0.92 -3.08
C GLY A 31 13.09 1.60 -4.25
N GLN A 32 12.68 0.85 -5.30
CA GLN A 32 11.90 1.42 -6.40
C GLN A 32 10.54 1.91 -5.95
N LYS A 33 10.17 3.11 -6.40
CA LYS A 33 8.85 3.69 -6.21
C LYS A 33 8.19 3.86 -7.57
N ILE A 34 7.15 3.05 -7.83
CA ILE A 34 6.52 2.92 -9.15
C ILE A 34 5.12 3.50 -9.11
N GLY A 35 4.84 4.47 -9.97
CA GLY A 35 3.49 4.92 -10.28
C GLY A 35 2.85 4.00 -11.31
N LEU A 36 1.80 3.24 -10.93
CA LEU A 36 1.08 2.35 -11.83
C LEU A 36 -0.06 3.10 -12.51
N VAL A 37 0.06 3.29 -13.82
CA VAL A 37 -0.92 4.01 -14.63
C VAL A 37 -1.62 3.09 -15.63
N GLY A 38 -2.86 3.41 -15.93
CA GLY A 38 -3.69 2.66 -16.88
C GLY A 38 -5.14 3.10 -16.83
N ARG A 39 -5.90 2.81 -17.89
CA ARG A 39 -7.34 3.12 -17.95
C ARG A 39 -8.10 2.38 -16.86
N ASN A 40 -9.29 2.86 -16.51
CA ASN A 40 -10.19 2.10 -15.63
C ASN A 40 -10.50 0.74 -16.27
N GLY A 41 -10.48 -0.32 -15.46
CA GLY A 41 -10.64 -1.69 -15.95
C GLY A 41 -9.41 -2.30 -16.64
N SER A 42 -8.24 -1.62 -16.65
CA SER A 42 -7.01 -2.17 -17.24
C SER A 42 -6.34 -3.27 -16.43
N GLY A 43 -6.81 -3.53 -15.21
CA GLY A 43 -6.25 -4.58 -14.34
C GLY A 43 -5.32 -4.10 -13.23
N LYS A 44 -5.23 -2.78 -12.95
CA LYS A 44 -4.36 -2.26 -11.87
C LYS A 44 -4.63 -2.94 -10.52
N SER A 45 -5.87 -2.90 -10.04
CA SER A 45 -6.26 -3.55 -8.78
C SER A 45 -6.19 -5.08 -8.85
N THR A 46 -6.38 -5.67 -10.06
CA THR A 46 -6.17 -7.12 -10.26
C THR A 46 -4.71 -7.49 -10.09
N LEU A 47 -3.78 -6.67 -10.60
CA LEU A 47 -2.34 -6.88 -10.41
C LEU A 47 -1.98 -6.86 -8.92
N PHE A 48 -2.54 -5.90 -8.15
CA PHE A 48 -2.35 -5.86 -6.70
C PHE A 48 -2.85 -7.13 -6.02
N LYS A 49 -4.06 -7.58 -6.34
CA LYS A 49 -4.64 -8.81 -5.79
C LYS A 49 -3.81 -10.06 -6.13
N ILE A 50 -3.25 -10.14 -7.34
CA ILE A 50 -2.37 -11.24 -7.74
C ILE A 50 -1.08 -11.20 -6.92
N ILE A 51 -0.44 -10.04 -6.75
CA ILE A 51 0.77 -9.90 -5.92
C ILE A 51 0.48 -10.26 -4.46
N LEU A 52 -0.70 -9.94 -3.94
CA LEU A 52 -1.14 -10.28 -2.58
C LEU A 52 -1.56 -11.75 -2.41
N GLY A 53 -1.67 -12.52 -3.51
CA GLY A 53 -2.18 -13.89 -3.49
C GLY A 53 -3.70 -13.97 -3.29
N GLU A 54 -4.43 -12.87 -3.41
CA GLU A 54 -5.89 -12.77 -3.27
C GLU A 54 -6.64 -13.11 -4.56
N GLU A 55 -5.94 -13.12 -5.70
CA GLU A 55 -6.50 -13.45 -7.01
C GLU A 55 -5.57 -14.43 -7.74
N SER A 56 -6.17 -15.43 -8.38
CA SER A 56 -5.44 -16.40 -9.20
C SER A 56 -5.02 -15.79 -10.55
N TYR A 57 -4.07 -16.43 -11.21
CA TYR A 57 -3.64 -16.11 -12.57
C TYR A 57 -3.72 -17.36 -13.46
N ASP A 58 -3.80 -17.15 -14.78
CA ASP A 58 -4.04 -18.26 -15.73
C ASP A 58 -2.74 -19.01 -16.05
N SER A 59 -1.62 -18.29 -16.17
CA SER A 59 -0.29 -18.86 -16.39
C SER A 59 0.82 -17.92 -15.92
N GLY A 60 2.03 -18.44 -15.83
CA GLY A 60 3.21 -17.73 -15.37
C GLY A 60 3.57 -18.04 -13.93
N ASP A 61 4.37 -17.18 -13.32
CA ASP A 61 4.82 -17.32 -11.93
C ASP A 61 4.92 -15.99 -11.21
N VAL A 62 4.62 -15.99 -9.91
CA VAL A 62 4.77 -14.86 -8.99
C VAL A 62 5.70 -15.28 -7.87
N SER A 63 6.92 -14.77 -7.90
CA SER A 63 7.95 -15.09 -6.92
C SER A 63 8.11 -13.94 -5.93
N ILE A 64 7.89 -14.22 -4.63
CA ILE A 64 8.04 -13.29 -3.52
C ILE A 64 9.08 -13.84 -2.56
N PRO A 65 10.02 -13.02 -2.03
CA PRO A 65 11.01 -13.46 -1.06
C PRO A 65 10.36 -14.01 0.21
N LYS A 66 11.04 -14.96 0.88
CA LYS A 66 10.59 -15.42 2.20
C LYS A 66 10.62 -14.27 3.21
N ASN A 67 9.63 -14.24 4.10
CA ASN A 67 9.48 -13.20 5.14
C ASN A 67 9.36 -11.76 4.58
N TYR A 68 8.92 -11.64 3.31
CA TYR A 68 8.69 -10.36 2.68
C TYR A 68 7.28 -9.88 2.95
N MET A 69 7.17 -8.84 3.76
CA MET A 69 5.88 -8.28 4.17
C MET A 69 5.42 -7.22 3.17
N ILE A 70 4.25 -7.48 2.57
CA ILE A 70 3.59 -6.53 1.67
C ILE A 70 2.47 -5.85 2.44
N GLY A 71 2.60 -4.54 2.58
CA GLY A 71 1.58 -3.71 3.19
C GLY A 71 0.61 -3.14 2.16
N THR A 72 -0.69 -3.22 2.46
CA THR A 72 -1.75 -2.62 1.62
C THR A 72 -2.79 -1.92 2.47
N LEU A 73 -3.35 -0.84 1.94
CA LEU A 73 -4.41 -0.10 2.62
C LEU A 73 -5.75 -0.82 2.41
N LYS A 74 -6.37 -1.28 3.50
CA LYS A 74 -7.68 -1.94 3.45
C LYS A 74 -8.80 -0.91 3.28
N GLN A 75 -9.77 -1.21 2.41
CA GLN A 75 -10.93 -0.36 2.19
C GLN A 75 -12.02 -0.53 3.26
N HIS A 76 -12.11 -1.71 3.89
CA HIS A 76 -13.06 -1.99 4.96
C HIS A 76 -12.44 -1.71 6.32
N LEU A 77 -13.07 -0.80 7.06
CA LEU A 77 -12.62 -0.32 8.37
C LEU A 77 -13.36 -1.09 9.45
N VAL A 78 -12.63 -1.86 10.23
CA VAL A 78 -13.14 -2.53 11.43
C VAL A 78 -12.20 -2.15 12.57
N PHE A 79 -12.74 -1.56 13.60
CA PHE A 79 -12.03 -1.20 14.83
C PHE A 79 -12.61 -1.98 15.99
N THR A 80 -11.77 -2.51 16.85
CA THR A 80 -12.13 -3.39 17.98
C THR A 80 -11.76 -2.80 19.32
N GLU A 81 -10.77 -1.91 19.33
CA GLU A 81 -10.26 -1.33 20.58
C GLU A 81 -10.95 -0.02 20.94
N PRO A 82 -11.02 0.31 22.24
CA PRO A 82 -11.74 1.50 22.72
C PRO A 82 -11.05 2.81 22.37
N THR A 83 -9.75 2.80 22.09
CA THR A 83 -8.98 4.01 21.77
C THR A 83 -8.18 3.88 20.48
N VAL A 84 -7.93 5.03 19.84
CA VAL A 84 -7.09 5.09 18.61
C VAL A 84 -5.71 4.49 18.85
N ARG A 85 -5.12 4.78 20.01
CA ARG A 85 -3.79 4.31 20.40
C ARG A 85 -3.76 2.79 20.49
N GLU A 86 -4.68 2.20 21.23
CA GLU A 86 -4.78 0.75 21.41
C GLU A 86 -5.08 0.05 20.07
N GLU A 87 -6.02 0.60 19.31
CA GLU A 87 -6.35 0.06 17.99
C GLU A 87 -5.15 0.04 17.03
N CYS A 88 -4.33 1.08 17.04
CA CYS A 88 -3.11 1.10 16.23
C CYS A 88 -2.02 0.18 16.78
N ALA A 89 -1.99 -0.05 18.09
CA ALA A 89 -1.00 -0.94 18.72
C ALA A 89 -1.24 -2.43 18.43
N LEU A 90 -2.45 -2.82 18.03
CA LEU A 90 -2.77 -4.23 17.68
C LEU A 90 -1.86 -4.82 16.58
N VAL A 91 -1.27 -3.98 15.73
CA VAL A 91 -0.39 -4.45 14.64
C VAL A 91 1.06 -4.60 15.07
N LEU A 92 1.41 -4.14 16.28
CA LEU A 92 2.74 -4.34 16.84
C LEU A 92 2.89 -5.78 17.35
N PRO A 93 4.12 -6.32 17.38
CA PRO A 93 4.40 -7.58 18.10
C PRO A 93 3.88 -7.54 19.54
N GLU A 94 3.44 -8.67 20.08
CA GLU A 94 2.83 -8.75 21.42
C GLU A 94 3.71 -8.15 22.52
N ASP A 95 5.02 -8.33 22.41
CA ASP A 95 6.02 -7.79 23.34
C ASP A 95 6.28 -6.28 23.15
N GLU A 96 5.81 -5.68 22.07
CA GLU A 96 5.94 -4.25 21.76
C GLU A 96 4.62 -3.46 21.86
N GLN A 97 3.49 -4.11 22.08
CA GLN A 97 2.16 -3.44 22.11
C GLN A 97 2.03 -2.35 23.17
N TRP A 98 2.87 -2.38 24.21
CA TRP A 98 2.97 -1.33 25.23
C TRP A 98 3.78 -0.10 24.75
N ASN A 99 4.57 -0.22 23.70
CA ASN A 99 5.44 0.83 23.19
C ASN A 99 4.70 1.74 22.21
N PHE A 100 3.88 2.62 22.73
CA PHE A 100 3.06 3.52 21.92
C PHE A 100 3.85 4.59 21.15
N TYR A 101 5.10 4.84 21.47
CA TYR A 101 5.88 5.92 20.86
C TYR A 101 5.92 5.86 19.32
N LYS A 102 6.09 4.65 18.78
CA LYS A 102 6.10 4.41 17.33
C LYS A 102 4.76 4.78 16.69
N ILE A 103 3.66 4.36 17.34
CA ILE A 103 2.30 4.62 16.90
C ILE A 103 1.98 6.11 16.98
N GLU A 104 2.31 6.75 18.09
CA GLU A 104 2.05 8.18 18.33
C GLU A 104 2.76 9.07 17.32
N LYS A 105 4.02 8.76 16.98
CA LYS A 105 4.77 9.48 15.95
C LYS A 105 4.05 9.46 14.59
N LEU A 106 3.50 8.31 14.20
CA LEU A 106 2.75 8.17 12.95
C LEU A 106 1.40 8.91 13.02
N LEU A 107 0.68 8.77 14.15
CA LEU A 107 -0.60 9.47 14.39
C LEU A 107 -0.44 10.99 14.32
N PHE A 108 0.55 11.55 15.01
CA PHE A 108 0.82 12.99 14.96
C PHE A 108 1.19 13.46 13.55
N GLY A 109 1.98 12.68 12.82
CA GLY A 109 2.30 12.95 11.41
C GLY A 109 1.06 13.02 10.52
N LEU A 110 0.03 12.22 10.81
CA LEU A 110 -1.25 12.20 10.10
C LEU A 110 -2.31 13.13 10.70
N GLY A 111 -1.92 14.08 11.56
CA GLY A 111 -2.75 15.17 12.02
C GLY A 111 -3.64 14.85 13.23
N PHE A 112 -3.36 13.78 13.97
CA PHE A 112 -3.99 13.53 15.26
C PHE A 112 -3.33 14.39 16.35
N THR A 113 -4.12 14.78 17.35
CA THR A 113 -3.65 15.48 18.55
C THR A 113 -3.47 14.50 19.71
N ALA A 114 -2.80 14.91 20.78
CA ALA A 114 -2.65 14.07 21.97
C ALA A 114 -4.00 13.65 22.58
N GLU A 115 -5.02 14.53 22.51
CA GLU A 115 -6.37 14.26 22.98
C GLU A 115 -7.11 13.23 22.12
N ASP A 116 -6.74 13.09 20.85
CA ASP A 116 -7.38 12.15 19.91
C ASP A 116 -6.95 10.71 20.15
N LEU A 117 -5.78 10.51 20.76
CA LEU A 117 -5.21 9.18 20.97
C LEU A 117 -6.06 8.29 21.88
N ASP A 118 -6.77 8.92 22.82
CA ASP A 118 -7.59 8.24 23.83
C ASP A 118 -9.10 8.23 23.46
N LYS A 119 -9.45 8.68 22.24
CA LYS A 119 -10.83 8.66 21.71
C LYS A 119 -11.13 7.36 20.98
N ASP A 120 -12.41 7.00 20.95
CA ASP A 120 -12.92 5.88 20.15
C ASP A 120 -12.66 6.10 18.65
N PRO A 121 -11.99 5.16 17.96
CA PRO A 121 -11.78 5.24 16.51
C PRO A 121 -13.06 5.47 15.70
N MET A 122 -14.18 4.90 16.15
CA MET A 122 -15.49 5.05 15.48
C MET A 122 -16.08 6.45 15.62
N SER A 123 -15.61 7.27 16.58
CA SER A 123 -16.07 8.65 16.77
C SER A 123 -15.56 9.62 15.70
N PHE A 124 -14.56 9.20 14.92
CA PHE A 124 -13.93 10.04 13.90
C PHE A 124 -14.66 9.97 12.55
N SER A 125 -14.49 11.00 11.73
CA SER A 125 -14.94 10.99 10.34
C SER A 125 -14.24 9.90 9.53
N GLY A 126 -14.86 9.46 8.42
CA GLY A 126 -14.29 8.42 7.56
C GLY A 126 -12.86 8.72 7.09
N GLY A 127 -12.53 10.00 6.85
CA GLY A 127 -11.16 10.40 6.50
C GLY A 127 -10.14 10.12 7.60
N TYR A 128 -10.48 10.39 8.85
CA TYR A 128 -9.63 10.08 10.00
C TYR A 128 -9.52 8.56 10.23
N GLN A 129 -10.61 7.82 10.04
CA GLN A 129 -10.61 6.35 10.14
C GLN A 129 -9.67 5.71 9.10
N ILE A 130 -9.60 6.27 7.88
CA ILE A 130 -8.62 5.84 6.87
C ILE A 130 -7.19 6.14 7.31
N ARG A 131 -6.95 7.29 7.96
CA ARG A 131 -5.63 7.63 8.52
C ARG A 131 -5.23 6.67 9.63
N ILE A 132 -6.15 6.23 10.51
CA ILE A 132 -5.88 5.18 11.51
C ILE A 132 -5.40 3.90 10.82
N ASN A 133 -6.07 3.45 9.75
CA ASN A 133 -5.63 2.29 9.00
C ASN A 133 -4.29 2.49 8.31
N LEU A 134 -4.00 3.68 7.83
CA LEU A 134 -2.69 4.00 7.27
C LEU A 134 -1.60 3.91 8.36
N VAL A 135 -1.86 4.40 9.58
CA VAL A 135 -0.94 4.22 10.73
C VAL A 135 -0.72 2.74 11.02
N LYS A 136 -1.79 1.95 11.09
CA LYS A 136 -1.68 0.49 11.31
C LYS A 136 -0.81 -0.16 10.24
N LEU A 137 -1.01 0.19 8.98
CA LEU A 137 -0.19 -0.30 7.87
C LEU A 137 1.29 0.06 8.05
N LEU A 138 1.58 1.34 8.30
CA LEU A 138 2.96 1.84 8.39
C LEU A 138 3.70 1.33 9.62
N ALA A 139 2.98 1.07 10.70
CA ALA A 139 3.53 0.54 11.94
C ALA A 139 4.04 -0.90 11.82
N THR A 140 3.55 -1.67 10.84
CA THR A 140 4.08 -3.04 10.57
C THR A 140 5.44 -3.04 9.90
N GLU A 141 5.99 -1.88 9.51
CA GLU A 141 7.27 -1.76 8.80
C GLU A 141 7.40 -2.72 7.60
N PRO A 142 6.46 -2.68 6.66
CA PRO A 142 6.46 -3.61 5.55
C PRO A 142 7.70 -3.41 4.66
N ASN A 143 8.11 -4.47 3.95
CA ASN A 143 9.18 -4.38 2.94
C ASN A 143 8.69 -3.65 1.68
N MET A 144 7.41 -3.76 1.38
CA MET A 144 6.78 -3.15 0.22
C MET A 144 5.43 -2.56 0.56
N LEU A 145 5.06 -1.47 -0.10
CA LEU A 145 3.74 -0.85 -0.04
C LEU A 145 3.02 -0.97 -1.38
N LEU A 146 1.78 -1.47 -1.34
CA LEU A 146 0.82 -1.41 -2.44
C LEU A 146 -0.28 -0.41 -2.06
N LEU A 147 -0.24 0.78 -2.63
CA LEU A 147 -1.15 1.87 -2.29
C LEU A 147 -2.11 2.15 -3.45
N ASP A 148 -3.39 1.88 -3.24
CA ASP A 148 -4.46 2.17 -4.21
C ASP A 148 -5.24 3.40 -3.74
N GLU A 149 -5.10 4.52 -4.45
CA GLU A 149 -5.72 5.82 -4.17
C GLU A 149 -5.52 6.33 -2.73
N PRO A 150 -4.29 6.31 -2.18
CA PRO A 150 -4.06 6.68 -0.77
C PRO A 150 -4.28 8.18 -0.52
N THR A 151 -4.33 8.99 -1.56
CA THR A 151 -4.56 10.44 -1.49
C THR A 151 -6.01 10.80 -1.23
N ASN A 152 -6.93 9.91 -1.55
CA ASN A 152 -8.34 10.12 -1.27
C ASN A 152 -8.54 10.22 0.25
N TYR A 153 -9.27 11.23 0.71
CA TYR A 153 -9.59 11.45 2.14
C TYR A 153 -8.46 12.06 3.00
N LEU A 154 -7.33 12.47 2.42
CA LEU A 154 -6.28 13.19 3.12
C LEU A 154 -6.38 14.69 2.87
N ASP A 155 -6.20 15.49 3.93
CA ASP A 155 -6.02 16.92 3.83
C ASP A 155 -4.58 17.30 3.40
N LEU A 156 -4.35 18.55 3.06
CA LEU A 156 -3.03 19.00 2.58
C LEU A 156 -1.86 18.73 3.54
N PRO A 157 -1.98 18.92 4.87
CA PRO A 157 -0.93 18.54 5.81
C PRO A 157 -0.62 17.05 5.78
N SER A 158 -1.65 16.19 5.80
CA SER A 158 -1.48 14.73 5.77
C SER A 158 -0.90 14.24 4.43
N LEU A 159 -1.29 14.86 3.30
CA LEU A 159 -0.69 14.59 2.00
C LEU A 159 0.81 14.95 1.99
N ARG A 160 1.20 16.08 2.56
CA ARG A 160 2.61 16.48 2.66
C ARG A 160 3.41 15.49 3.50
N TRP A 161 2.84 15.06 4.63
CA TRP A 161 3.46 14.07 5.48
C TRP A 161 3.63 12.72 4.76
N LEU A 162 2.55 12.20 4.12
CA LEU A 162 2.59 10.94 3.36
C LEU A 162 3.62 11.01 2.22
N LYS A 163 3.71 12.15 1.54
CA LYS A 163 4.72 12.40 0.50
C LYS A 163 6.15 12.29 1.05
N GLY A 164 6.42 12.91 2.20
CA GLY A 164 7.71 12.80 2.89
C GLY A 164 8.01 11.35 3.26
N PHE A 165 7.03 10.68 3.88
CA PHE A 165 7.16 9.29 4.29
C PHE A 165 7.50 8.36 3.11
N ILE A 166 6.74 8.42 1.99
CA ILE A 166 7.00 7.57 0.81
C ILE A 166 8.40 7.82 0.25
N LYS A 167 8.89 9.06 0.25
CA LYS A 167 10.24 9.39 -0.23
C LYS A 167 11.34 8.76 0.61
N GLU A 168 11.15 8.76 1.93
CA GLU A 168 12.10 8.23 2.90
C GLU A 168 11.97 6.71 3.10
N PHE A 169 10.86 6.12 2.66
CA PHE A 169 10.63 4.69 2.78
C PHE A 169 11.69 3.90 1.98
N GLU A 170 12.42 3.02 2.65
CA GLU A 170 13.52 2.27 2.03
C GLU A 170 13.04 1.09 1.16
N GLY A 171 11.83 0.59 1.41
CA GLY A 171 11.23 -0.50 0.65
C GLY A 171 10.67 -0.09 -0.72
N GLU A 172 10.11 -1.06 -1.43
CA GLU A 172 9.45 -0.85 -2.71
C GLU A 172 8.05 -0.27 -2.51
N VAL A 173 7.63 0.56 -3.46
CA VAL A 173 6.27 1.11 -3.49
C VAL A 173 5.68 0.93 -4.88
N ILE A 174 4.45 0.41 -4.97
CA ILE A 174 3.62 0.58 -6.17
C ILE A 174 2.41 1.43 -5.76
N LEU A 175 2.26 2.55 -6.43
CA LEU A 175 1.24 3.55 -6.17
C LEU A 175 0.28 3.66 -7.35
N ILE A 176 -1.02 3.53 -7.10
CA ILE A 176 -2.09 3.89 -8.03
C ILE A 176 -2.71 5.18 -7.48
N THR A 177 -2.76 6.23 -8.27
CA THR A 177 -3.49 7.45 -7.94
C THR A 177 -3.88 8.23 -9.19
N HIS A 178 -4.96 9.00 -9.09
CA HIS A 178 -5.37 9.97 -10.10
C HIS A 178 -4.69 11.34 -9.93
N ASP A 179 -4.08 11.57 -8.77
CA ASP A 179 -3.29 12.78 -8.48
C ASP A 179 -1.88 12.65 -9.11
N ARG A 180 -1.71 13.26 -10.28
CA ARG A 180 -0.44 13.22 -11.01
C ARG A 180 0.67 13.96 -10.29
N ASP A 181 0.38 15.10 -9.68
CA ASP A 181 1.37 15.91 -8.95
C ASP A 181 1.91 15.14 -7.74
N PHE A 182 1.03 14.43 -7.04
CA PHE A 182 1.44 13.53 -5.97
C PHE A 182 2.28 12.38 -6.51
N MET A 183 1.81 11.65 -7.53
CA MET A 183 2.54 10.53 -8.15
C MET A 183 3.94 10.96 -8.57
N ASP A 184 4.07 12.00 -9.41
CA ASP A 184 5.34 12.47 -9.96
C ASP A 184 6.30 12.93 -8.85
N SER A 185 5.73 13.36 -7.72
CA SER A 185 6.53 13.85 -6.60
C SER A 185 7.13 12.75 -5.73
N VAL A 186 6.61 11.51 -5.78
CA VAL A 186 7.03 10.41 -4.87
C VAL A 186 7.56 9.19 -5.61
N THR A 187 7.30 9.06 -6.93
CA THR A 187 7.72 7.89 -7.70
C THR A 187 9.04 8.13 -8.42
N THR A 188 9.81 7.06 -8.59
CA THR A 188 11.06 7.05 -9.36
C THR A 188 10.86 6.53 -10.78
N HIS A 189 9.78 5.78 -10.99
CA HIS A 189 9.44 5.14 -12.27
C HIS A 189 7.93 5.18 -12.48
N THR A 190 7.51 5.15 -13.76
CA THR A 190 6.11 5.02 -14.13
C THR A 190 5.92 3.73 -14.91
N MET A 191 5.01 2.89 -14.47
CA MET A 191 4.65 1.63 -15.13
C MET A 191 3.25 1.73 -15.71
N GLY A 192 3.13 1.56 -17.03
CA GLY A 192 1.85 1.61 -17.73
C GLY A 192 1.29 0.23 -18.05
N ILE A 193 -0.01 0.01 -17.79
CA ILE A 193 -0.73 -1.14 -18.32
C ILE A 193 -1.30 -0.75 -19.69
N GLN A 194 -0.70 -1.28 -20.77
CA GLN A 194 -1.10 -1.00 -22.13
C GLN A 194 -1.07 -2.28 -22.99
N ARG A 195 -2.08 -2.45 -23.87
CA ARG A 195 -2.15 -3.57 -24.81
C ARG A 195 -1.88 -4.94 -24.16
N LYS A 196 -2.46 -5.16 -22.96
CA LYS A 196 -2.33 -6.40 -22.17
C LYS A 196 -0.91 -6.65 -21.61
N GLY A 197 -0.01 -5.67 -21.66
CA GLY A 197 1.35 -5.74 -21.13
C GLY A 197 1.65 -4.66 -20.10
N LEU A 198 2.71 -4.87 -19.32
CA LEU A 198 3.33 -3.86 -18.45
C LEU A 198 4.52 -3.23 -19.15
N ARG A 199 4.66 -1.90 -19.05
CA ARG A 199 5.81 -1.15 -19.56
C ARG A 199 6.28 -0.19 -18.47
N LEU A 200 7.51 -0.35 -18.06
CA LEU A 200 8.25 0.53 -17.18
C LEU A 200 8.87 1.67 -17.96
#